data_f6c862ddebbf3b3a653aa93971b9b29e
#
_entry.id   f6c862ddebbf3b3a653aa93971b9b29e
#
_cell.length_a   1.000
_cell.length_b   1.000
_cell.length_c   1.000
_cell.angle_alpha   90.00
_cell.angle_beta   90.00
_cell.angle_gamma   90.00
#
_symmetry.space_group_name_H-M   'P 1'
#
loop_
_entity.id
_entity.type
_entity.pdbx_description
1 polymer ?
#
loop_
_entity_poly.entity_id
_entity_poly.type
_entity_poly.pdbx_seq_one_letter_code
_entity_poly.pdbx_strand_id
1 'polypeptide(L)'
;MKANKISGMIVNFDQSFFGEISFNEKIENIEEISNQESELFIIPGFVDLHCHGGGGFDTMQGKDAIKSMSEYHLNNGTTSLLATTWTSTFEKTHGALKDFNSLISENSNLLGVHLEGPFINPKKLGAQPALTQIPSEDFINEIIKEANVKTITLAPEIEGM
;
A
#
# COMPACT_ATOMS: atom_id res chain seq x y z
N MET A 1 -29.43 -11.86 -5.08
CA MET A 1 -29.48 -10.38 -4.90
C MET A 1 -29.28 -9.76 -6.28
N LYS A 2 -29.85 -8.58 -6.54
CA LYS A 2 -29.64 -7.91 -7.83
C LYS A 2 -28.23 -7.29 -7.81
N ALA A 3 -27.40 -7.54 -8.83
CA ALA A 3 -26.07 -6.95 -8.92
C ALA A 3 -26.15 -5.42 -8.99
N ASN A 4 -25.21 -4.74 -8.38
CA ASN A 4 -25.01 -3.30 -8.58
C ASN A 4 -24.50 -3.04 -9.98
N LYS A 5 -24.84 -1.89 -10.56
CA LYS A 5 -24.43 -1.51 -11.90
C LYS A 5 -23.89 -0.09 -11.93
N ILE A 6 -22.86 0.13 -12.73
CA ILE A 6 -22.30 1.46 -13.00
C ILE A 6 -21.95 1.54 -14.47
N SER A 7 -22.31 2.66 -15.12
CA SER A 7 -22.05 2.89 -16.56
C SER A 7 -21.24 4.16 -16.73
N GLY A 8 -20.31 4.14 -17.69
CA GLY A 8 -19.44 5.28 -18.00
C GLY A 8 -18.38 4.94 -19.03
N MET A 9 -17.45 5.87 -19.26
CA MET A 9 -16.27 5.62 -20.09
C MET A 9 -15.29 4.75 -19.29
N ILE A 10 -15.22 3.48 -19.62
CA ILE A 10 -14.27 2.54 -19.04
C ILE A 10 -12.93 2.75 -19.73
N VAL A 11 -11.89 3.03 -18.93
CA VAL A 11 -10.53 3.27 -19.42
C VAL A 11 -9.58 2.30 -18.74
N ASN A 12 -8.99 1.42 -19.54
CA ASN A 12 -7.96 0.47 -19.14
C ASN A 12 -6.63 0.79 -19.83
N PHE A 13 -5.61 0.00 -19.49
CA PHE A 13 -4.27 0.13 -20.05
C PHE A 13 -4.23 0.12 -21.59
N ASP A 14 -5.02 -0.75 -22.20
CA ASP A 14 -4.97 -1.06 -23.65
C ASP A 14 -6.20 -0.62 -24.43
N GLN A 15 -7.27 -0.22 -23.76
CA GLN A 15 -8.54 0.13 -24.39
C GLN A 15 -9.38 1.10 -23.59
N SER A 16 -10.24 1.83 -24.30
CA SER A 16 -11.30 2.62 -23.70
C SER A 16 -12.59 2.48 -24.51
N PHE A 17 -13.71 2.30 -23.83
CA PHE A 17 -15.04 2.18 -24.44
C PHE A 17 -16.12 2.61 -23.45
N PHE A 18 -17.28 2.96 -23.96
CA PHE A 18 -18.42 3.23 -23.11
C PHE A 18 -19.09 1.92 -22.72
N GLY A 19 -19.19 1.66 -21.43
CA GLY A 19 -19.62 0.35 -20.94
C GLY A 19 -20.36 0.39 -19.62
N GLU A 20 -20.94 -0.75 -19.28
CA GLU A 20 -21.56 -1.03 -17.99
C GLU A 20 -20.79 -2.14 -17.26
N ILE A 21 -20.49 -1.90 -15.99
CA ILE A 21 -19.95 -2.90 -15.08
C ILE A 21 -21.03 -3.33 -14.12
N SER A 22 -21.30 -4.64 -14.04
CA SER A 22 -22.12 -5.22 -12.99
C SER A 22 -21.26 -5.92 -11.95
N PHE A 23 -21.57 -5.70 -10.67
CA PHE A 23 -20.74 -6.18 -9.57
C PHE A 23 -21.54 -6.39 -8.28
N ASN A 24 -21.01 -7.23 -7.42
CA ASN A 24 -21.34 -7.34 -6.00
C ASN A 24 -20.04 -7.16 -5.20
N GLU A 25 -19.52 -8.23 -4.59
CA GLU A 25 -18.19 -8.21 -3.96
C GLU A 25 -17.05 -8.23 -5.01
N LYS A 26 -17.36 -8.65 -6.21
CA LYS A 26 -16.44 -8.73 -7.36
C LYS A 26 -17.16 -8.25 -8.62
N ILE A 27 -16.37 -7.86 -9.60
CA ILE A 27 -16.87 -7.60 -10.96
C ILE A 27 -17.41 -8.92 -11.52
N GLU A 28 -18.66 -8.93 -11.93
CA GLU A 28 -19.34 -10.10 -12.50
C GLU A 28 -19.37 -10.04 -14.02
N ASN A 29 -19.59 -8.84 -14.58
CA ASN A 29 -19.62 -8.63 -16.02
C ASN A 29 -19.17 -7.21 -16.38
N ILE A 30 -18.54 -7.08 -17.53
CA ILE A 30 -18.22 -5.80 -18.17
C ILE A 30 -18.72 -5.93 -19.62
N GLU A 31 -19.60 -5.05 -20.05
CA GLU A 31 -20.11 -5.05 -21.40
C GLU A 31 -20.03 -3.66 -22.03
N GLU A 32 -19.67 -3.63 -23.32
CA GLU A 32 -19.76 -2.43 -24.13
C GLU A 32 -21.23 -2.14 -24.43
N ILE A 33 -21.65 -0.91 -24.21
CA ILE A 33 -23.01 -0.46 -24.51
C ILE A 33 -22.95 0.73 -25.46
N SER A 34 -24.05 0.97 -26.17
CA SER A 34 -24.14 2.16 -27.04
C SER A 34 -23.92 3.43 -26.24
N ASN A 35 -23.12 4.35 -26.82
CA ASN A 35 -22.71 5.59 -26.17
C ASN A 35 -23.95 6.35 -25.66
N GLN A 36 -23.98 6.53 -24.35
CA GLN A 36 -24.86 7.49 -23.68
C GLN A 36 -23.96 8.61 -23.20
N GLU A 37 -24.36 9.86 -23.33
CA GLU A 37 -23.62 10.98 -22.79
C GLU A 37 -23.41 10.78 -21.29
N SER A 38 -22.17 10.54 -20.87
CA SER A 38 -21.76 10.40 -19.48
C SER A 38 -20.42 11.08 -19.27
N GLU A 39 -20.35 11.89 -18.24
CA GLU A 39 -19.10 12.51 -17.79
C GLU A 39 -18.31 11.60 -16.83
N LEU A 40 -18.84 10.41 -16.52
CA LEU A 40 -18.21 9.48 -15.61
C LEU A 40 -17.13 8.66 -16.33
N PHE A 41 -15.92 8.70 -15.80
CA PHE A 41 -14.82 7.80 -16.16
C PHE A 41 -14.68 6.71 -15.10
N ILE A 42 -14.55 5.47 -15.56
CA ILE A 42 -14.33 4.31 -14.71
C ILE A 42 -12.94 3.78 -15.03
N ILE A 43 -12.05 3.84 -14.04
CA ILE A 43 -10.66 3.41 -14.15
C ILE A 43 -10.35 2.37 -13.09
N PRO A 44 -9.34 1.49 -13.29
CA PRO A 44 -8.78 0.70 -12.20
C PRO A 44 -8.29 1.59 -11.06
N GLY A 45 -8.47 1.14 -9.83
CA GLY A 45 -7.92 1.84 -8.67
C GLY A 45 -6.38 1.86 -8.71
N PHE A 46 -5.79 2.90 -8.15
CA PHE A 46 -4.33 3.03 -8.08
C PHE A 46 -3.72 2.00 -7.14
N VAL A 47 -2.53 1.52 -7.50
CA VAL A 47 -1.70 0.65 -6.68
C VAL A 47 -0.46 1.42 -6.26
N ASP A 48 -0.31 1.67 -4.96
CA ASP A 48 0.83 2.38 -4.40
C ASP A 48 1.69 1.42 -3.56
N LEU A 49 2.89 1.14 -4.06
CA LEU A 49 3.83 0.20 -3.43
C LEU A 49 4.86 0.88 -2.52
N HIS A 50 4.80 2.23 -2.40
CA HIS A 50 5.75 3.00 -1.60
C HIS A 50 5.08 4.25 -1.03
N CYS A 51 4.51 4.14 0.16
CA CYS A 51 3.79 5.23 0.81
C CYS A 51 4.12 5.30 2.29
N HIS A 52 4.80 6.37 2.71
CA HIS A 52 5.16 6.60 4.11
C HIS A 52 4.02 7.19 4.94
N GLY A 53 3.11 7.92 4.31
CA GLY A 53 2.05 8.62 5.01
C GLY A 53 1.04 9.29 4.10
N GLY A 54 0.02 9.88 4.70
CA GLY A 54 -1.03 10.62 4.02
C GLY A 54 -2.08 11.13 4.98
N GLY A 55 -2.77 12.22 4.62
CA GLY A 55 -3.81 12.79 5.45
C GLY A 55 -3.35 13.30 6.83
N GLY A 56 -2.03 13.54 7.00
CA GLY A 56 -1.45 13.95 8.29
C GLY A 56 -0.99 12.77 9.16
N PHE A 57 -1.05 11.54 8.67
CA PHE A 57 -0.62 10.32 9.35
C PHE A 57 0.62 9.73 8.70
N ASP A 58 1.43 8.99 9.46
CA ASP A 58 2.67 8.34 9.02
C ASP A 58 2.71 6.89 9.53
N THR A 59 3.28 5.99 8.72
CA THR A 59 3.41 4.56 9.05
C THR A 59 4.11 4.33 10.39
N MET A 60 5.09 5.17 10.74
CA MET A 60 5.84 5.02 11.99
C MET A 60 5.08 5.46 13.25
N GLN A 61 3.86 5.96 13.11
CA GLN A 61 2.99 6.35 14.22
C GLN A 61 2.15 5.18 14.77
N GLY A 62 2.22 4.00 14.12
CA GLY A 62 1.56 2.79 14.58
C GLY A 62 0.18 2.53 13.96
N LYS A 63 -0.48 1.49 14.46
CA LYS A 63 -1.68 0.87 13.88
C LYS A 63 -2.78 1.86 13.49
N ASP A 64 -3.18 2.74 14.40
CA ASP A 64 -4.30 3.65 14.15
C ASP A 64 -3.97 4.71 13.09
N ALA A 65 -2.72 5.17 13.05
CA ALA A 65 -2.24 6.08 12.03
C ALA A 65 -2.19 5.40 10.65
N ILE A 66 -1.71 4.16 10.58
CA ILE A 66 -1.69 3.36 9.35
C ILE A 66 -3.11 3.16 8.82
N LYS A 67 -4.07 2.87 9.69
CA LYS A 67 -5.48 2.75 9.32
C LYS A 67 -6.00 4.06 8.72
N SER A 68 -5.81 5.18 9.41
CA SER A 68 -6.28 6.49 8.95
C SER A 68 -5.62 6.92 7.64
N MET A 69 -4.31 6.64 7.48
CA MET A 69 -3.58 6.85 6.23
C MET A 69 -4.18 6.03 5.09
N SER A 70 -4.47 4.73 5.33
CA SER A 70 -5.01 3.85 4.30
C SER A 70 -6.41 4.29 3.86
N GLU A 71 -7.26 4.70 4.79
CA GLU A 71 -8.58 5.26 4.49
C GLU A 71 -8.50 6.57 3.71
N TYR A 72 -7.54 7.44 4.04
CA TYR A 72 -7.28 8.66 3.28
C TYR A 72 -6.93 8.36 1.82
N HIS A 73 -6.01 7.44 1.59
CA HIS A 73 -5.60 7.04 0.24
C HIS A 73 -6.72 6.33 -0.52
N LEU A 74 -7.50 5.47 0.13
CA LEU A 74 -8.67 4.83 -0.48
C LEU A 74 -9.69 5.86 -0.98
N ASN A 75 -9.99 6.87 -0.16
CA ASN A 75 -10.90 7.95 -0.53
C ASN A 75 -10.37 8.84 -1.69
N ASN A 76 -9.08 8.73 -2.00
CA ASN A 76 -8.43 9.42 -3.12
C ASN A 76 -8.06 8.48 -4.29
N GLY A 77 -8.65 7.28 -4.34
CA GLY A 77 -8.56 6.37 -5.48
C GLY A 77 -7.44 5.32 -5.39
N THR A 78 -6.63 5.28 -4.33
CA THR A 78 -5.62 4.22 -4.11
C THR A 78 -6.28 3.00 -3.46
N THR A 79 -6.57 2.00 -4.28
CA THR A 79 -7.28 0.78 -3.84
C THR A 79 -6.36 -0.33 -3.35
N SER A 80 -5.05 -0.14 -3.49
CA SER A 80 -4.02 -1.08 -3.05
C SER A 80 -2.79 -0.33 -2.57
N LEU A 81 -2.33 -0.59 -1.33
CA LEU A 81 -1.30 0.19 -0.66
C LEU A 81 -0.33 -0.70 0.11
N LEU A 82 0.97 -0.43 0.01
CA LEU A 82 1.98 -0.89 0.96
C LEU A 82 2.34 0.26 1.92
N ALA A 83 2.10 0.06 3.21
CA ALA A 83 2.57 0.99 4.23
C ALA A 83 4.09 0.91 4.33
N THR A 84 4.79 2.01 4.08
CA THR A 84 6.25 2.04 3.99
C THR A 84 6.86 2.63 5.27
N THR A 85 7.80 1.89 5.87
CA THR A 85 8.53 2.37 7.05
C THR A 85 9.65 3.32 6.68
N TRP A 86 10.05 4.17 7.62
CA TRP A 86 11.32 4.90 7.58
C TRP A 86 12.43 4.09 8.24
N THR A 87 13.68 4.28 7.79
CA THR A 87 14.88 3.79 8.50
C THR A 87 14.84 4.22 9.97
N SER A 88 14.86 3.25 10.89
CA SER A 88 14.74 3.51 12.33
C SER A 88 15.40 2.42 13.16
N THR A 89 15.34 2.53 14.49
CA THR A 89 15.76 1.46 15.39
C THR A 89 14.77 0.30 15.35
N PHE A 90 15.23 -0.87 15.79
CA PHE A 90 14.36 -2.07 15.89
C PHE A 90 13.10 -1.76 16.70
N GLU A 91 13.26 -1.19 17.90
CA GLU A 91 12.15 -0.92 18.83
C GLU A 91 11.09 0.00 18.22
N LYS A 92 11.52 1.02 17.47
CA LYS A 92 10.59 1.95 16.82
C LYS A 92 9.88 1.29 15.64
N THR A 93 10.60 0.54 14.81
CA THR A 93 10.02 -0.18 13.67
C THR A 93 9.04 -1.26 14.16
N HIS A 94 9.44 -2.06 15.15
CA HIS A 94 8.59 -3.08 15.76
C HIS A 94 7.35 -2.45 16.41
N GLY A 95 7.52 -1.35 17.17
CA GLY A 95 6.40 -0.64 17.79
C GLY A 95 5.40 -0.06 16.78
N ALA A 96 5.89 0.47 15.66
CA ALA A 96 5.04 1.00 14.60
C ALA A 96 4.23 -0.09 13.88
N LEU A 97 4.82 -1.26 13.70
CA LEU A 97 4.22 -2.39 12.98
C LEU A 97 3.49 -3.39 13.90
N LYS A 98 3.52 -3.16 15.20
CA LYS A 98 2.82 -4.01 16.15
C LYS A 98 1.36 -4.16 15.78
N ASP A 99 0.86 -5.40 15.81
CA ASP A 99 -0.51 -5.75 15.45
C ASP A 99 -0.92 -5.38 13.99
N PHE A 100 0.05 -5.04 13.11
CA PHE A 100 -0.22 -4.67 11.71
C PHE A 100 -1.02 -5.74 10.97
N ASN A 101 -0.73 -7.01 11.19
CA ASN A 101 -1.43 -8.11 10.51
C ASN A 101 -2.94 -8.12 10.80
N SER A 102 -3.39 -7.58 11.93
CA SER A 102 -4.81 -7.44 12.21
C SER A 102 -5.49 -6.39 11.32
N LEU A 103 -4.74 -5.36 10.86
CA LEU A 103 -5.28 -4.34 9.97
C LEU A 103 -5.59 -4.88 8.57
N ILE A 104 -4.80 -5.83 8.07
CA ILE A 104 -5.00 -6.39 6.72
C ILE A 104 -6.39 -7.04 6.60
N SER A 105 -6.87 -7.68 7.68
CA SER A 105 -8.21 -8.27 7.70
C SER A 105 -9.33 -7.24 7.81
N GLU A 106 -9.03 -6.06 8.35
CA GLU A 106 -10.00 -4.98 8.56
C GLU A 106 -10.04 -3.97 7.39
N ASN A 107 -8.92 -3.82 6.66
CA ASN A 107 -8.76 -2.83 5.59
C ASN A 107 -8.43 -3.50 4.26
N SER A 108 -9.37 -3.47 3.34
CA SER A 108 -9.26 -4.14 2.05
C SER A 108 -8.18 -3.58 1.11
N ASN A 109 -7.73 -2.34 1.32
CA ASN A 109 -6.71 -1.70 0.49
C ASN A 109 -5.27 -1.83 1.03
N LEU A 110 -5.07 -2.30 2.26
CA LEU A 110 -3.74 -2.60 2.80
C LEU A 110 -3.27 -3.99 2.35
N LEU A 111 -2.22 -4.04 1.53
CA LEU A 111 -1.63 -5.30 1.04
C LEU A 111 -0.55 -5.85 1.97
N GLY A 112 0.11 -4.99 2.72
CA GLY A 112 1.24 -5.33 3.59
C GLY A 112 2.16 -4.14 3.83
N VAL A 113 3.39 -4.45 4.16
CA VAL A 113 4.44 -3.49 4.48
C VAL A 113 5.54 -3.51 3.42
N HIS A 114 6.01 -2.33 3.06
CA HIS A 114 7.31 -2.11 2.46
C HIS A 114 8.29 -1.67 3.56
N LEU A 115 9.20 -2.54 3.93
CA LEU A 115 10.24 -2.23 4.91
C LEU A 115 11.36 -1.46 4.20
N GLU A 116 11.39 -0.14 4.30
CA GLU A 116 12.47 0.67 3.76
C GLU A 116 13.53 0.91 4.83
N GLY A 117 14.67 0.28 4.63
CA GLY A 117 15.71 0.18 5.64
C GLY A 117 15.36 -0.84 6.74
N PRO A 118 16.12 -0.85 7.86
CA PRO A 118 17.19 0.08 8.24
C PRO A 118 18.56 -0.26 7.64
N PHE A 119 18.66 -1.25 6.78
CA PHE A 119 19.91 -1.74 6.17
C PHE A 119 20.27 -0.88 4.95
N ILE A 120 20.37 0.43 5.18
CA ILE A 120 20.69 1.44 4.16
C ILE A 120 22.15 1.89 4.33
N ASN A 121 22.80 2.22 3.23
CA ASN A 121 24.18 2.72 3.26
C ASN A 121 24.24 4.10 3.95
N PRO A 122 24.97 4.23 5.08
CA PRO A 122 25.02 5.48 5.83
C PRO A 122 25.66 6.65 5.05
N LYS A 123 26.35 6.37 3.95
CA LYS A 123 26.91 7.39 3.06
C LYS A 123 25.95 7.80 1.93
N LYS A 124 24.78 7.14 1.81
CA LYS A 124 23.82 7.35 0.72
C LYS A 124 22.39 7.30 1.23
N LEU A 125 22.10 8.05 2.28
CA LEU A 125 20.82 8.01 2.98
C LEU A 125 19.66 8.56 2.15
N GLY A 126 19.91 9.53 1.27
CA GLY A 126 18.81 10.27 0.63
C GLY A 126 17.99 11.01 1.68
N ALA A 127 16.68 10.75 1.69
CA ALA A 127 15.75 11.31 2.69
C ALA A 127 15.69 10.48 3.99
N GLN A 128 16.34 9.30 4.05
CA GLN A 128 16.27 8.41 5.18
C GLN A 128 17.01 8.98 6.42
N PRO A 129 16.47 8.81 7.62
CA PRO A 129 17.16 9.15 8.86
C PRO A 129 18.49 8.40 9.02
N ALA A 130 19.48 9.03 9.66
CA ALA A 130 20.78 8.42 9.95
C ALA A 130 20.69 7.40 11.13
N LEU A 131 19.75 6.47 11.04
CA LEU A 131 19.47 5.41 12.02
C LEU A 131 19.70 4.03 11.41
N THR A 132 20.65 3.95 10.47
CA THR A 132 20.99 2.70 9.80
C THR A 132 21.46 1.63 10.77
N GLN A 133 21.10 0.39 10.49
CA GLN A 133 21.47 -0.78 11.30
C GLN A 133 22.39 -1.71 10.49
N ILE A 134 23.17 -2.50 11.21
CA ILE A 134 23.86 -3.64 10.61
C ILE A 134 22.82 -4.70 10.29
N PRO A 135 22.91 -5.38 9.13
CA PRO A 135 22.01 -6.45 8.75
C PRO A 135 21.87 -7.54 9.83
N SER A 136 20.64 -7.94 10.12
CA SER A 136 20.34 -8.90 11.17
C SER A 136 19.14 -9.76 10.76
N GLU A 137 19.36 -11.07 10.70
CA GLU A 137 18.28 -12.05 10.46
C GLU A 137 17.24 -12.00 11.58
N ASP A 138 17.65 -11.81 12.82
CA ASP A 138 16.73 -11.74 13.96
C ASP A 138 15.79 -10.55 13.83
N PHE A 139 16.31 -9.37 13.41
CA PHE A 139 15.49 -8.18 13.13
C PHE A 139 14.40 -8.51 12.10
N ILE A 140 14.80 -9.07 10.96
CA ILE A 140 13.86 -9.40 9.87
C ILE A 140 12.82 -10.41 10.35
N ASN A 141 13.24 -11.47 11.02
CA ASN A 141 12.36 -12.52 11.49
C ASN A 141 11.31 -12.02 12.50
N GLU A 142 11.69 -11.08 13.39
CA GLU A 142 10.74 -10.48 14.32
C GLU A 142 9.74 -9.56 13.59
N ILE A 143 10.19 -8.72 12.65
CA ILE A 143 9.30 -7.84 11.91
C ILE A 143 8.31 -8.63 11.03
N ILE A 144 8.73 -9.72 10.40
CA ILE A 144 7.85 -10.57 9.58
C ILE A 144 6.73 -11.21 10.42
N LYS A 145 6.95 -11.49 11.69
CA LYS A 145 5.90 -12.00 12.59
C LYS A 145 4.80 -10.96 12.84
N GLU A 146 5.17 -9.69 12.97
CA GLU A 146 4.24 -8.59 13.26
C GLU A 146 3.52 -8.07 12.02
N ALA A 147 4.17 -8.12 10.86
CA ALA A 147 3.69 -7.49 9.65
C ALA A 147 3.89 -8.36 8.41
N ASN A 148 2.93 -8.30 7.49
CA ASN A 148 3.01 -8.94 6.19
C ASN A 148 3.97 -8.16 5.26
N VAL A 149 5.28 -8.34 5.45
CA VAL A 149 6.32 -7.68 4.64
C VAL A 149 6.28 -8.22 3.21
N LYS A 150 6.07 -7.34 2.24
CA LYS A 150 6.01 -7.64 0.81
C LYS A 150 7.26 -7.23 0.06
N THR A 151 7.90 -6.18 0.50
CA THR A 151 9.07 -5.59 -0.14
C THR A 151 10.03 -5.09 0.93
N ILE A 152 11.33 -5.22 0.66
CA ILE A 152 12.40 -4.67 1.51
C ILE A 152 13.32 -3.85 0.62
N THR A 153 13.57 -2.59 0.99
CA THR A 153 14.63 -1.77 0.40
C THR A 153 15.86 -1.82 1.29
N LEU A 154 16.98 -2.21 0.71
CA LEU A 154 18.25 -2.38 1.41
C LEU A 154 19.43 -2.03 0.49
N ALA A 155 20.61 -1.79 1.07
CA ALA A 155 21.85 -1.52 0.37
C ALA A 155 22.73 -2.80 0.33
N PRO A 156 22.77 -3.53 -0.80
CA PRO A 156 23.47 -4.81 -0.85
C PRO A 156 24.99 -4.70 -0.71
N GLU A 157 25.53 -3.50 -0.82
CA GLU A 157 26.97 -3.24 -0.70
C GLU A 157 27.46 -3.01 0.74
N ILE A 158 26.57 -2.96 1.74
CA ILE A 158 27.01 -2.80 3.13
C ILE A 158 27.51 -4.11 3.73
N GLU A 159 28.42 -4.01 4.68
CA GLU A 159 28.97 -5.17 5.36
C GLU A 159 27.90 -5.98 6.10
N GLY A 160 27.90 -7.28 5.92
CA GLY A 160 26.98 -8.20 6.60
C GLY A 160 25.70 -8.54 5.82
N MET A 161 25.56 -8.03 4.56
CA MET A 161 24.46 -8.40 3.65
C MET A 161 24.72 -9.73 2.95
#